data_13568d7421950d5789c5abe39643313e
#
_entry.id   13568d7421950d5789c5abe39643313e
#
_cell.length_a   1.000
_cell.length_b   1.000
_cell.length_c   1.000
_cell.angle_alpha   90.00
_cell.angle_beta   90.00
_cell.angle_gamma   90.00
#
_symmetry.space_group_name_H-M   'P 1'
#
loop_
_entity.id
_entity.type
_entity.pdbx_description
1 polymer ?
#
loop_
_entity_poly.entity_id
_entity_poly.type
_entity_poly.pdbx_seq_one_letter_code
_entity_poly.pdbx_strand_id
1 'polypeptide(L)'
;FGRKITSKTKTITYTHGDDFSIANITWTISGDFICGVIDTATADTNKTEKPFTSEFHRMVRFVEGNVTDWRGRRWRVDAFTMGTGSTDDIVAVTKLEYFTMNSENTWEPGFVITSDEAETRWIQRDSIPTFYKGDSVKIEVSVTNNSDPVFDYKSGEGVVVHYGRHRYYKARRKMHDDGVEPDAGEN
;
A
#
# COMPACT_ATOMS: atom_id res chain seq x y z
N PHE A 1 17.76 -6.07 -9.62
CA PHE A 1 16.67 -6.52 -8.76
C PHE A 1 15.34 -6.47 -9.51
N GLY A 2 14.57 -7.55 -9.52
CA GLY A 2 13.31 -7.64 -10.23
C GLY A 2 12.37 -8.69 -9.64
N ARG A 3 11.19 -8.80 -10.24
CA ARG A 3 10.25 -9.87 -9.93
C ARG A 3 9.63 -10.42 -11.21
N LYS A 4 9.43 -11.71 -11.25
CA LYS A 4 8.74 -12.41 -12.32
C LYS A 4 7.41 -12.93 -11.74
N ILE A 5 6.30 -12.40 -12.21
CA ILE A 5 4.98 -12.87 -11.80
C ILE A 5 4.63 -14.11 -12.61
N THR A 6 4.31 -15.20 -11.93
CA THR A 6 3.91 -16.48 -12.54
C THR A 6 2.40 -16.70 -12.47
N SER A 7 1.76 -16.17 -11.42
CA SER A 7 0.31 -16.27 -11.24
C SER A 7 -0.26 -14.98 -10.63
N LYS A 8 -1.47 -14.67 -11.05
CA LYS A 8 -2.27 -13.60 -10.47
C LYS A 8 -3.73 -13.98 -10.48
N THR A 9 -4.30 -14.16 -9.30
CA THR A 9 -5.71 -14.47 -9.11
C THR A 9 -6.40 -13.28 -8.44
N LYS A 10 -7.60 -12.97 -8.89
CA LYS A 10 -8.46 -11.96 -8.27
C LYS A 10 -9.83 -12.55 -8.03
N THR A 11 -10.26 -12.54 -6.79
CA THR A 11 -11.61 -12.94 -6.39
C THR A 11 -12.36 -11.71 -5.91
N ILE A 12 -13.61 -11.58 -6.34
CA ILE A 12 -14.53 -10.55 -5.86
C ILE A 12 -15.80 -11.23 -5.45
N THR A 13 -16.18 -11.07 -4.19
CA THR A 13 -17.49 -11.51 -3.67
C THR A 13 -18.28 -10.29 -3.23
N TYR A 14 -19.59 -10.38 -3.32
CA TYR A 14 -20.50 -9.29 -2.97
C TYR A 14 -21.43 -9.71 -1.85
N THR A 15 -21.61 -8.80 -0.90
CA THR A 15 -22.67 -8.85 0.10
C THR A 15 -23.61 -7.69 -0.15
N HIS A 16 -24.90 -7.97 -0.27
CA HIS A 16 -25.92 -6.95 -0.56
C HIS A 16 -26.75 -6.66 0.68
N GLY A 17 -27.00 -5.40 0.95
CA GLY A 17 -28.04 -4.89 1.84
C GLY A 17 -29.14 -4.21 0.98
N ASP A 18 -30.09 -3.54 1.63
CA ASP A 18 -31.24 -2.94 0.95
C ASP A 18 -30.82 -1.81 -0.01
N ASP A 19 -29.89 -0.96 0.42
CA ASP A 19 -29.44 0.23 -0.30
C ASP A 19 -27.92 0.32 -0.47
N PHE A 20 -27.19 -0.74 -0.10
CA PHE A 20 -25.75 -0.83 -0.25
C PHE A 20 -25.28 -2.18 -0.77
N SER A 21 -24.06 -2.22 -1.26
CA SER A 21 -23.35 -3.43 -1.64
C SER A 21 -21.89 -3.32 -1.21
N ILE A 22 -21.36 -4.38 -0.62
CA ILE A 22 -19.95 -4.48 -0.24
C ILE A 22 -19.28 -5.49 -1.16
N ALA A 23 -18.24 -5.05 -1.86
CA ALA A 23 -17.34 -5.92 -2.59
C ALA A 23 -16.15 -6.28 -1.71
N ASN A 24 -15.98 -7.58 -1.42
CA ASN A 24 -14.75 -8.12 -0.85
C ASN A 24 -13.82 -8.50 -2.00
N ILE A 25 -12.63 -7.93 -2.04
CA ILE A 25 -11.67 -8.09 -3.12
C ILE A 25 -10.41 -8.72 -2.54
N THR A 26 -10.09 -9.92 -2.98
CA THR A 26 -8.85 -10.61 -2.65
C THR A 26 -8.00 -10.76 -3.90
N TRP A 27 -6.72 -10.46 -3.83
CA TRP A 27 -5.73 -10.71 -4.86
C TRP A 27 -4.60 -11.57 -4.32
N THR A 28 -4.32 -12.66 -5.00
CA THR A 28 -3.15 -13.48 -4.74
C THR A 28 -2.20 -13.37 -5.93
N ILE A 29 -0.96 -13.03 -5.65
CA ILE A 29 0.10 -12.87 -6.64
C ILE A 29 1.25 -13.78 -6.24
N SER A 30 1.64 -14.69 -7.12
CA SER A 30 2.79 -15.57 -6.90
C SER A 30 3.82 -15.36 -7.99
N GLY A 31 5.08 -15.62 -7.67
CA GLY A 31 6.18 -15.45 -8.60
C GLY A 31 7.53 -15.66 -7.94
N ASP A 32 8.56 -15.11 -8.58
CA ASP A 32 9.93 -15.18 -8.10
C ASP A 32 10.51 -13.78 -7.97
N PHE A 33 11.11 -13.46 -6.83
CA PHE A 33 12.05 -12.36 -6.71
C PHE A 33 13.36 -12.73 -7.38
N ILE A 34 13.89 -11.83 -8.18
CA ILE A 34 15.12 -12.03 -8.93
C ILE A 34 16.16 -11.05 -8.41
N CYS A 35 17.20 -11.55 -7.79
CA CYS A 35 18.36 -10.77 -7.37
C CYS A 35 19.54 -11.13 -8.28
N GLY A 36 20.18 -10.12 -8.85
CA GLY A 36 21.45 -10.30 -9.57
C GLY A 36 22.57 -9.66 -8.75
N VAL A 37 23.60 -10.44 -8.45
CA VAL A 37 24.85 -9.94 -7.86
C VAL A 37 25.92 -10.02 -8.92
N ILE A 38 26.56 -8.89 -9.20
CA ILE A 38 27.69 -8.85 -10.12
C ILE A 38 28.94 -9.23 -9.32
N ASP A 39 29.55 -10.34 -9.69
CA ASP A 39 30.88 -10.69 -9.21
C ASP A 39 31.89 -9.74 -9.89
N THR A 40 32.46 -8.83 -9.11
CA THR A 40 33.40 -7.82 -9.65
C THR A 40 34.73 -8.43 -10.07
N ALA A 41 35.04 -9.65 -9.67
CA ALA A 41 36.28 -10.34 -10.05
C ALA A 41 36.17 -11.05 -11.41
N THR A 42 34.98 -11.59 -11.72
CA THR A 42 34.75 -12.34 -12.96
C THR A 42 33.91 -11.60 -13.97
N ALA A 43 33.29 -10.49 -13.57
CA ALA A 43 32.25 -9.77 -14.30
C ALA A 43 30.99 -10.62 -14.61
N ASP A 44 30.85 -11.77 -13.97
CA ASP A 44 29.68 -12.62 -14.10
C ASP A 44 28.54 -12.13 -13.21
N THR A 45 27.31 -12.34 -13.65
CA THR A 45 26.11 -12.04 -12.87
C THR A 45 25.54 -13.32 -12.29
N ASN A 46 25.70 -13.49 -11.00
CA ASN A 46 25.03 -14.56 -10.26
C ASN A 46 23.58 -14.17 -10.01
N LYS A 47 22.66 -14.96 -10.54
CA LYS A 47 21.22 -14.73 -10.41
C LYS A 47 20.66 -15.70 -9.36
N THR A 48 20.02 -15.12 -8.35
CA THR A 48 19.27 -15.87 -7.34
C THR A 48 17.78 -15.60 -7.51
N GLU A 49 16.98 -16.64 -7.52
CA GLU A 49 15.53 -16.57 -7.58
C GLU A 49 14.95 -17.10 -6.25
N LYS A 50 14.04 -16.32 -5.65
CA LYS A 50 13.34 -16.72 -4.43
C LYS A 50 11.84 -16.65 -4.71
N PRO A 51 11.09 -17.75 -4.57
CA PRO A 51 9.64 -17.74 -4.74
C PRO A 51 8.98 -16.87 -3.69
N PHE A 52 7.86 -16.25 -4.04
CA PHE A 52 7.02 -15.50 -3.12
C PHE A 52 5.54 -15.67 -3.47
N THR A 53 4.70 -15.54 -2.45
CA THR A 53 3.27 -15.36 -2.60
C THR A 53 2.84 -14.15 -1.78
N SER A 54 2.16 -13.22 -2.42
CA SER A 54 1.58 -12.05 -1.77
C SER A 54 0.07 -12.10 -1.86
N GLU A 55 -0.59 -11.85 -0.75
CA GLU A 55 -2.04 -11.74 -0.67
C GLU A 55 -2.44 -10.32 -0.29
N PHE A 56 -3.49 -9.81 -0.95
CA PHE A 56 -4.06 -8.49 -0.68
C PHE A 56 -5.55 -8.64 -0.49
N HIS A 57 -6.05 -8.02 0.56
CA HIS A 57 -7.48 -7.95 0.86
C HIS A 57 -7.94 -6.50 0.97
N ARG A 58 -9.13 -6.22 0.44
CA ARG A 58 -9.75 -4.90 0.50
C ARG A 58 -11.26 -5.00 0.39
N MET A 59 -11.97 -4.16 1.12
CA MET A 59 -13.42 -4.00 0.98
C MET A 59 -13.75 -2.64 0.34
N VAL A 60 -14.80 -2.63 -0.48
CA VAL A 60 -15.34 -1.40 -1.08
C VAL A 60 -16.84 -1.42 -0.91
N ARG A 61 -17.39 -0.38 -0.30
CA ARG A 61 -18.83 -0.18 -0.15
C ARG A 61 -19.35 0.71 -1.25
N PHE A 62 -20.42 0.27 -1.84
CA PHE A 62 -21.18 0.99 -2.84
C PHE A 62 -22.56 1.32 -2.26
N VAL A 63 -23.08 2.49 -2.57
CA VAL A 63 -24.45 2.89 -2.26
C VAL A 63 -25.17 3.28 -3.54
N GLU A 64 -26.48 3.06 -3.55
CA GLU A 64 -27.31 3.51 -4.64
C GLU A 64 -27.51 5.03 -4.56
N GLY A 65 -27.25 5.72 -5.66
CA GLY A 65 -27.44 7.16 -5.74
C GLY A 65 -28.85 7.50 -6.26
N ASN A 66 -29.41 8.58 -5.77
CA ASN A 66 -30.71 9.07 -6.22
C ASN A 66 -30.72 9.59 -7.66
N VAL A 67 -29.54 9.82 -8.23
CA VAL A 67 -29.38 10.36 -9.58
C VAL A 67 -28.40 9.48 -10.35
N THR A 68 -28.82 9.01 -11.49
CA THR A 68 -27.92 8.37 -12.46
C THR A 68 -26.89 9.38 -12.93
N ASP A 69 -25.61 9.04 -12.83
CA ASP A 69 -24.59 9.88 -13.45
C ASP A 69 -24.77 9.91 -14.98
N TRP A 70 -24.07 10.80 -15.66
CA TRP A 70 -24.12 10.92 -17.14
C TRP A 70 -23.78 9.62 -17.90
N ARG A 71 -23.23 8.61 -17.20
CA ARG A 71 -22.96 7.25 -17.71
C ARG A 71 -24.05 6.25 -17.35
N GLY A 72 -25.17 6.69 -16.77
CA GLY A 72 -26.26 5.82 -16.36
C GLY A 72 -25.99 4.95 -15.15
N ARG A 73 -24.94 5.26 -14.34
CA ARG A 73 -24.60 4.46 -13.17
C ARG A 73 -25.41 4.93 -11.96
N ARG A 74 -26.09 4.00 -11.34
CA ARG A 74 -26.85 4.23 -10.10
C ARG A 74 -25.97 4.02 -8.84
N TRP A 75 -24.97 3.14 -8.94
CA TRP A 75 -24.09 2.78 -7.83
C TRP A 75 -22.83 3.65 -7.81
N ARG A 76 -22.51 4.17 -6.64
CA ARG A 76 -21.27 4.94 -6.41
C ARG A 76 -20.49 4.36 -5.25
N VAL A 77 -19.18 4.49 -5.29
CA VAL A 77 -18.32 4.19 -4.13
C VAL A 77 -18.64 5.18 -3.04
N ASP A 78 -18.96 4.67 -1.87
CA ASP A 78 -19.26 5.43 -0.66
C ASP A 78 -18.10 5.38 0.33
N ALA A 79 -17.57 4.19 0.58
CA ALA A 79 -16.44 3.98 1.47
C ALA A 79 -15.58 2.81 1.00
N PHE A 80 -14.37 2.73 1.53
CA PHE A 80 -13.47 1.60 1.30
C PHE A 80 -12.56 1.41 2.52
N THR A 81 -12.00 0.21 2.68
CA THR A 81 -10.91 -0.03 3.62
C THR A 81 -9.57 0.24 2.92
N MET A 82 -8.53 0.55 3.68
CA MET A 82 -7.18 0.71 3.09
C MET A 82 -6.73 -0.56 2.40
N GLY A 83 -7.10 -1.68 2.96
CA GLY A 83 -6.66 -2.99 2.53
C GLY A 83 -5.31 -3.35 3.15
N THR A 84 -5.13 -4.63 3.31
CA THR A 84 -3.89 -5.24 3.80
C THR A 84 -3.21 -5.99 2.69
N GLY A 85 -1.92 -6.21 2.84
CA GLY A 85 -1.14 -7.05 1.96
C GLY A 85 0.03 -7.63 2.73
N SER A 86 0.23 -8.92 2.60
CA SER A 86 1.37 -9.63 3.19
C SER A 86 2.16 -10.38 2.12
N THR A 87 3.42 -10.60 2.41
CA THR A 87 4.29 -11.48 1.63
C THR A 87 5.00 -12.39 2.60
N ASP A 88 4.54 -13.62 2.72
CA ASP A 88 5.10 -14.69 3.56
C ASP A 88 5.38 -14.26 5.03
N ASP A 89 4.60 -13.27 5.54
CA ASP A 89 4.69 -12.70 6.90
C ASP A 89 6.09 -12.19 7.31
N ILE A 90 6.95 -11.90 6.34
CA ILE A 90 8.33 -11.45 6.58
C ILE A 90 8.38 -9.93 6.67
N VAL A 91 7.65 -9.24 5.80
CA VAL A 91 7.60 -7.77 5.76
C VAL A 91 6.16 -7.30 5.93
N ALA A 92 5.93 -6.44 6.89
CA ALA A 92 4.62 -5.86 7.14
C ALA A 92 4.69 -4.34 7.31
N VAL A 93 3.70 -3.65 6.76
CA VAL A 93 3.44 -2.24 7.09
C VAL A 93 2.55 -2.23 8.33
N THR A 94 3.07 -1.71 9.42
CA THR A 94 2.37 -1.70 10.73
C THR A 94 1.55 -0.43 10.95
N LYS A 95 2.01 0.69 10.37
CA LYS A 95 1.35 1.99 10.54
C LYS A 95 1.57 2.87 9.34
N LEU A 96 0.57 3.64 9.00
CA LEU A 96 0.63 4.71 7.99
C LEU A 96 0.01 5.98 8.58
N GLU A 97 0.76 7.07 8.50
CA GLU A 97 0.33 8.39 8.95
C GLU A 97 0.52 9.41 7.83
N TYR A 98 -0.38 10.37 7.75
CA TYR A 98 -0.10 11.55 6.95
C TYR A 98 -0.28 12.82 7.79
N PHE A 99 0.47 13.85 7.41
CA PHE A 99 0.47 15.17 8.05
C PHE A 99 0.30 16.24 7.00
N THR A 100 -0.34 17.31 7.41
CA THR A 100 -0.45 18.54 6.62
C THR A 100 0.29 19.66 7.33
N MET A 101 0.81 20.61 6.58
CA MET A 101 1.44 21.78 7.16
C MET A 101 0.38 22.88 7.35
N ASN A 102 0.29 23.40 8.56
CA ASN A 102 -0.60 24.52 8.84
C ASN A 102 0.03 25.89 8.49
N SER A 103 -0.69 26.96 8.69
CA SER A 103 -0.23 28.34 8.42
C SER A 103 0.95 28.79 9.28
N GLU A 104 1.22 28.11 10.38
CA GLU A 104 2.33 28.37 11.31
C GLU A 104 3.58 27.55 10.97
N ASN A 105 3.60 26.85 9.82
CA ASN A 105 4.63 25.92 9.40
C ASN A 105 4.84 24.74 10.38
N THR A 106 3.78 24.33 11.07
CA THR A 106 3.78 23.16 11.96
C THR A 106 3.08 21.99 11.29
N TRP A 107 3.62 20.78 11.45
CA TRP A 107 3.00 19.56 10.96
C TRP A 107 1.84 19.15 11.87
N GLU A 108 0.65 19.05 11.30
CA GLU A 108 -0.54 18.55 11.97
C GLU A 108 -0.91 17.17 11.43
N PRO A 109 -1.18 16.19 12.33
CA PRO A 109 -1.61 14.88 11.92
C PRO A 109 -2.98 14.96 11.23
N GLY A 110 -3.08 14.38 10.05
CA GLY A 110 -4.34 14.24 9.33
C GLY A 110 -5.10 12.99 9.76
N PHE A 111 -4.55 11.82 9.48
CA PHE A 111 -5.07 10.56 10.01
C PHE A 111 -3.96 9.52 10.16
N VAL A 112 -4.23 8.55 11.03
CA VAL A 112 -3.38 7.40 11.30
C VAL A 112 -4.18 6.15 10.99
N ILE A 113 -3.55 5.17 10.37
CA ILE A 113 -4.08 3.81 10.20
C ILE A 113 -3.02 2.82 10.62
N THR A 114 -3.39 1.92 11.54
CA THR A 114 -2.58 0.75 11.92
C THR A 114 -2.94 -0.46 11.06
N SER A 115 -2.09 -1.48 11.08
CA SER A 115 -2.36 -2.75 10.37
C SER A 115 -3.70 -3.36 10.79
N ASP A 116 -4.03 -3.33 12.08
CA ASP A 116 -5.25 -3.91 12.63
C ASP A 116 -6.52 -3.19 12.16
N GLU A 117 -6.40 -1.89 11.90
CA GLU A 117 -7.50 -1.07 11.40
C GLU A 117 -7.65 -1.13 9.87
N ALA A 118 -6.61 -1.53 9.16
CA ALA A 118 -6.55 -1.41 7.71
C ALA A 118 -7.65 -2.20 6.98
N GLU A 119 -8.10 -3.32 7.55
CA GLU A 119 -9.20 -4.13 7.00
C GLU A 119 -10.58 -3.74 7.50
N THR A 120 -10.68 -3.17 8.70
CA THR A 120 -11.94 -2.97 9.39
C THR A 120 -12.42 -1.53 9.36
N ARG A 121 -11.49 -0.58 9.31
CA ARG A 121 -11.80 0.85 9.31
C ARG A 121 -12.25 1.33 7.94
N TRP A 122 -13.52 1.76 7.87
CA TRP A 122 -14.09 2.36 6.68
C TRP A 122 -13.67 3.81 6.51
N ILE A 123 -13.04 4.10 5.39
CA ILE A 123 -12.72 5.47 4.96
C ILE A 123 -13.83 5.93 4.05
N GLN A 124 -14.57 6.94 4.48
CA GLN A 124 -15.61 7.55 3.66
C GLN A 124 -14.96 8.27 2.49
N ARG A 125 -15.56 8.15 1.31
CA ARG A 125 -15.05 8.82 0.10
C ARG A 125 -14.87 10.32 0.30
N ASP A 126 -15.82 10.95 0.98
CA ASP A 126 -15.84 12.41 1.19
C ASP A 126 -14.86 12.85 2.30
N SER A 127 -14.30 11.89 3.07
CA SER A 127 -13.24 12.12 4.06
C SER A 127 -11.83 11.94 3.47
N ILE A 128 -11.70 11.62 2.17
CA ILE A 128 -10.39 11.53 1.53
C ILE A 128 -9.79 12.94 1.46
N PRO A 129 -8.58 13.14 2.00
CA PRO A 129 -7.95 14.45 1.95
C PRO A 129 -7.78 14.94 0.51
N THR A 130 -8.09 16.21 0.30
CA THR A 130 -7.86 16.87 -0.97
C THR A 130 -6.72 17.85 -0.80
N PHE A 131 -5.67 17.66 -1.59
CA PHE A 131 -4.50 18.54 -1.60
C PHE A 131 -4.50 19.40 -2.85
N TYR A 132 -4.13 20.65 -2.68
CA TYR A 132 -3.97 21.59 -3.79
C TYR A 132 -2.50 21.69 -4.21
N LYS A 133 -2.28 22.24 -5.39
CA LYS A 133 -0.93 22.49 -5.85
C LYS A 133 -0.24 23.52 -4.95
N GLY A 134 0.83 23.12 -4.29
CA GLY A 134 1.59 23.96 -3.36
C GLY A 134 1.44 23.53 -1.90
N ASP A 135 0.47 22.67 -1.59
CA ASP A 135 0.34 22.11 -0.24
C ASP A 135 1.55 21.22 0.08
N SER A 136 2.03 21.35 1.32
CA SER A 136 3.07 20.47 1.85
C SER A 136 2.40 19.30 2.58
N VAL A 137 2.77 18.08 2.21
CA VAL A 137 2.26 16.84 2.80
C VAL A 137 3.44 15.97 3.20
N LYS A 138 3.40 15.44 4.42
CA LYS A 138 4.34 14.44 4.92
C LYS A 138 3.59 13.12 5.10
N ILE A 139 4.21 12.02 4.68
CA ILE A 139 3.70 10.67 4.88
C ILE A 139 4.76 9.90 5.63
N GLU A 140 4.37 9.27 6.73
CA GLU A 140 5.21 8.36 7.51
C GLU A 140 4.64 6.95 7.42
N VAL A 141 5.52 5.97 7.29
CA VAL A 141 5.16 4.56 7.19
C VAL A 141 6.09 3.78 8.09
N SER A 142 5.52 3.08 9.08
CA SER A 142 6.25 2.12 9.90
C SER A 142 6.20 0.74 9.25
N VAL A 143 7.34 0.09 9.15
CA VAL A 143 7.49 -1.22 8.51
C VAL A 143 8.27 -2.13 9.45
N THR A 144 7.81 -3.35 9.64
CA THR A 144 8.59 -4.41 10.27
C THR A 144 9.17 -5.32 9.17
N ASN A 145 10.40 -5.72 9.34
CA ASN A 145 11.08 -6.65 8.45
C ASN A 145 11.79 -7.72 9.27
N ASN A 146 11.26 -8.93 9.24
CA ASN A 146 11.80 -10.09 9.95
C ASN A 146 12.66 -10.98 9.01
N SER A 147 13.09 -10.45 7.85
CA SER A 147 13.96 -11.21 6.96
C SER A 147 15.39 -11.24 7.50
N ASP A 148 16.04 -12.39 7.38
CA ASP A 148 17.48 -12.46 7.61
C ASP A 148 18.20 -11.51 6.65
N PRO A 149 19.22 -10.76 7.14
CA PRO A 149 20.01 -9.92 6.26
C PRO A 149 20.74 -10.78 5.23
N VAL A 150 20.36 -10.63 3.97
CA VAL A 150 20.94 -11.43 2.86
C VAL A 150 22.34 -10.94 2.49
N PHE A 151 22.72 -9.74 2.92
CA PHE A 151 24.02 -9.11 2.61
C PHE A 151 24.52 -8.28 3.78
N ASP A 152 25.86 -8.24 3.97
CA ASP A 152 26.56 -7.37 4.94
C ASP A 152 26.39 -5.86 4.66
N TYR A 153 25.85 -5.52 3.51
CA TYR A 153 25.43 -4.15 3.24
C TYR A 153 24.05 -3.97 3.86
N LYS A 154 23.87 -2.89 4.59
CA LYS A 154 22.55 -2.37 4.93
C LYS A 154 21.77 -2.20 3.62
N SER A 155 21.22 -3.29 3.13
CA SER A 155 20.27 -3.30 2.02
C SER A 155 19.03 -2.62 2.57
N GLY A 156 19.01 -1.31 2.47
CA GLY A 156 17.97 -0.51 3.07
C GLY A 156 16.63 -0.99 2.56
N GLU A 157 15.74 -1.24 3.46
CA GLU A 157 14.34 -1.39 3.22
C GLU A 157 13.89 -0.18 2.41
N GLY A 158 13.00 -0.39 1.48
CA GLY A 158 12.59 0.68 0.60
C GLY A 158 11.08 0.76 0.49
N VAL A 159 10.49 1.73 1.15
CA VAL A 159 9.10 2.09 0.89
C VAL A 159 9.03 3.03 -0.30
N VAL A 160 8.10 2.77 -1.20
CA VAL A 160 7.87 3.59 -2.39
C VAL A 160 6.43 4.07 -2.41
N VAL A 161 6.26 5.37 -2.38
CA VAL A 161 4.95 5.98 -2.58
C VAL A 161 4.66 6.08 -4.08
N HIS A 162 3.52 5.54 -4.47
CA HIS A 162 2.97 5.73 -5.80
C HIS A 162 1.88 6.80 -5.74
N TYR A 163 2.05 7.85 -6.50
CA TYR A 163 1.08 8.94 -6.57
C TYR A 163 0.79 9.31 -8.02
N GLY A 164 -0.34 9.98 -8.24
CA GLY A 164 -0.70 10.45 -9.57
C GLY A 164 -2.21 10.51 -9.76
N ARG A 165 -2.64 11.42 -10.62
CA ARG A 165 -4.03 11.73 -10.91
C ARG A 165 -4.75 10.65 -11.72
N HIS A 166 -3.99 9.82 -12.43
CA HIS A 166 -4.54 8.89 -13.41
C HIS A 166 -3.63 7.68 -13.56
N ARG A 167 -4.24 6.50 -13.88
CA ARG A 167 -3.49 5.24 -14.07
C ARG A 167 -2.34 5.32 -15.09
N TYR A 168 -2.39 6.26 -16.02
CA TYR A 168 -1.35 6.49 -17.04
C TYR A 168 -0.33 7.56 -16.63
N TYR A 169 -0.65 8.39 -15.63
CA TYR A 169 0.25 9.43 -15.10
C TYR A 169 0.62 9.07 -13.66
N LYS A 170 1.32 7.95 -13.51
CA LYS A 170 1.82 7.49 -12.22
C LYS A 170 3.23 8.01 -12.02
N ALA A 171 3.45 8.66 -10.92
CA ALA A 171 4.78 8.93 -10.40
C ALA A 171 5.04 8.02 -9.20
N ARG A 172 6.31 7.75 -8.94
CA ARG A 172 6.75 7.01 -7.76
C ARG A 172 7.93 7.75 -7.14
N ARG A 173 7.98 7.74 -5.82
CA ARG A 173 9.10 8.29 -5.07
C ARG A 173 9.49 7.32 -3.97
N LYS A 174 10.79 7.02 -3.86
CA LYS A 174 11.32 6.29 -2.72
C LYS A 174 11.20 7.19 -1.49
N MET A 175 10.70 6.65 -0.39
CA MET A 175 10.68 7.33 0.89
C MET A 175 12.08 7.34 1.49
N HIS A 176 12.35 8.31 2.33
CA HIS A 176 13.58 8.37 3.11
C HIS A 176 13.40 7.43 4.29
N ASP A 177 14.42 6.61 4.55
CA ASP A 177 14.54 5.80 5.74
C ASP A 177 15.20 6.70 6.81
N ASP A 178 14.57 6.90 7.93
CA ASP A 178 15.08 7.73 9.01
C ASP A 178 16.10 6.97 9.90
N GLY A 179 16.26 5.67 9.67
CA GLY A 179 17.20 4.81 10.37
C GLY A 179 16.83 4.54 11.83
N VAL A 180 15.61 4.89 12.21
CA VAL A 180 15.10 4.55 13.55
C VAL A 180 14.55 3.13 13.47
N GLU A 181 15.16 2.23 14.24
CA GLU A 181 14.54 0.93 14.47
C GLU A 181 13.29 1.15 15.33
N PRO A 182 12.16 0.50 14.99
CA PRO A 182 10.97 0.60 15.83
C PRO A 182 11.34 0.14 17.23
N ASP A 183 11.03 0.97 18.22
CA ASP A 183 11.27 0.64 19.61
C ASP A 183 10.66 -0.73 19.92
N ALA A 184 11.48 -1.66 20.43
CA ALA A 184 11.12 -3.03 20.77
C ALA A 184 10.10 -3.13 21.94
N GLY A 185 9.29 -2.13 22.15
CA GLY A 185 8.38 -1.91 23.28
C GLY A 185 6.95 -1.56 22.95
N GLU A 186 6.58 -1.35 21.70
CA GLU A 186 5.18 -1.14 21.32
C GLU A 186 4.57 -2.45 20.77
N ASN A 187 4.21 -3.33 21.71
CA ASN A 187 3.28 -4.44 21.49
C ASN A 187 1.88 -4.02 21.93
#